data_1e0fbd1dfdeecc16c09ed85726de43a1
#
_entry.id   1e0fbd1dfdeecc16c09ed85726de43a1
#
_cell.length_a   1.000
_cell.length_b   1.000
_cell.length_c   1.000
_cell.angle_alpha   90.00
_cell.angle_beta   90.00
_cell.angle_gamma   90.00
#
_symmetry.space_group_name_H-M   'P 1'
#
loop_
_entity.id
_entity.type
_entity.pdbx_description
1 polymer ?
#
loop_
_entity_poly.entity_id
_entity_poly.type
_entity_poly.pdbx_seq_one_letter_code
_entity_poly.pdbx_strand_id
1 'polypeptide(L)'
;MKLLFGCSDWMAAWVRARIPFMDPEGFGPCQAIGVADGQGRIVGGVVFHGWNHHYRSIEVSCAADSAKWLSRNTIRGILSYPFEQLGVVRMSSVTRPDDDRTRHVLEALGFTYEGTGRKVFGDADGVSYSLLRDEWREGRFGPAQMEGKLSHG
;
A
#
# COMPACT_ATOMS: atom_id res chain seq x y z
N MET A 1 -2.86 -17.08 1.13
CA MET A 1 -1.93 -15.96 1.36
C MET A 1 -1.94 -15.56 2.83
N LYS A 2 -0.80 -15.27 3.36
CA LYS A 2 -0.62 -14.95 4.77
C LYS A 2 0.13 -13.62 4.92
N LEU A 3 -0.32 -12.76 5.86
CA LEU A 3 0.37 -11.53 6.19
C LEU A 3 1.47 -11.80 7.21
N LEU A 4 2.60 -11.11 7.03
CA LEU A 4 3.74 -11.15 7.95
C LEU A 4 3.95 -9.77 8.57
N PHE A 5 3.97 -9.73 9.88
CA PHE A 5 4.21 -8.53 10.68
C PHE A 5 5.51 -8.68 11.48
N GLY A 6 6.03 -7.57 11.99
CA GLY A 6 7.16 -7.59 12.92
C GLY A 6 8.54 -7.73 12.28
N CYS A 7 8.65 -7.68 10.96
CA CYS A 7 9.93 -7.72 10.24
C CYS A 7 10.09 -6.54 9.29
N SER A 8 9.74 -5.34 9.77
CA SER A 8 9.65 -4.14 8.95
C SER A 8 10.95 -3.78 8.23
N ASP A 9 12.10 -3.88 8.89
CA ASP A 9 13.40 -3.55 8.26
C ASP A 9 13.69 -4.47 7.09
N TRP A 10 13.51 -5.77 7.28
CA TRP A 10 13.75 -6.76 6.25
C TRP A 10 12.76 -6.62 5.09
N MET A 11 11.48 -6.42 5.41
CA MET A 11 10.44 -6.26 4.40
C MET A 11 10.60 -4.96 3.61
N ALA A 12 10.98 -3.86 4.27
CA ALA A 12 11.25 -2.61 3.59
C ALA A 12 12.40 -2.77 2.59
N ALA A 13 13.46 -3.48 2.98
CA ALA A 13 14.57 -3.80 2.08
C ALA A 13 14.13 -4.65 0.88
N TRP A 14 13.26 -5.63 1.13
CA TRP A 14 12.71 -6.48 0.08
C TRP A 14 11.91 -5.67 -0.94
N VAL A 15 11.03 -4.77 -0.48
CA VAL A 15 10.23 -3.90 -1.33
C VAL A 15 11.12 -2.92 -2.10
N ARG A 16 12.05 -2.27 -1.39
CA ARG A 16 13.00 -1.32 -1.99
C ARG A 16 13.78 -1.91 -3.15
N ALA A 17 14.24 -3.14 -3.00
CA ALA A 17 15.02 -3.83 -4.04
C ALA A 17 14.23 -4.03 -5.33
N ARG A 18 12.90 -3.94 -5.29
CA ARG A 18 11.99 -4.16 -6.42
C ARG A 18 11.40 -2.88 -7.00
N ILE A 19 11.79 -1.73 -6.47
CA ILE A 19 11.39 -0.41 -7.00
C ILE A 19 12.62 0.22 -7.66
N PRO A 20 12.75 0.19 -9.00
CA PRO A 20 13.99 0.59 -9.68
C PRO A 20 14.33 2.08 -9.57
N PHE A 21 13.34 2.92 -9.28
CA PHE A 21 13.53 4.37 -9.15
C PHE A 21 13.58 4.84 -7.69
N MET A 22 13.74 3.92 -6.76
CA MET A 22 13.75 4.22 -5.33
C MET A 22 14.97 5.04 -4.93
N ASP A 23 14.75 6.05 -4.07
CA ASP A 23 15.82 6.84 -3.47
C ASP A 23 16.79 5.90 -2.73
N PRO A 24 18.12 6.03 -2.97
CA PRO A 24 19.11 5.20 -2.27
C PRO A 24 19.04 5.28 -0.74
N GLU A 25 18.54 6.36 -0.17
CA GLU A 25 18.36 6.51 1.29
C GLU A 25 17.17 5.70 1.81
N GLY A 26 16.30 5.21 0.92
CA GLY A 26 15.18 4.36 1.28
C GLY A 26 13.98 5.13 1.80
N PHE A 27 13.17 4.45 2.62
CA PHE A 27 11.88 4.98 3.08
C PHE A 27 11.98 5.88 4.33
N GLY A 28 13.10 5.86 5.04
CA GLY A 28 13.18 6.43 6.38
C GLY A 28 12.40 5.59 7.38
N PRO A 29 11.96 6.18 8.52
CA PRO A 29 11.15 5.44 9.49
C PRO A 29 9.90 4.87 8.85
N CYS A 30 9.67 3.57 9.03
CA CYS A 30 8.56 2.90 8.35
C CYS A 30 8.08 1.66 9.12
N GLN A 31 6.88 1.21 8.74
CA GLN A 31 6.35 -0.10 9.10
C GLN A 31 6.04 -0.85 7.81
N ALA A 32 6.25 -2.15 7.81
CA ALA A 32 6.02 -2.93 6.60
C ALA A 32 5.25 -4.21 6.91
N ILE A 33 4.43 -4.62 5.95
CA ILE A 33 3.67 -5.86 6.00
C ILE A 33 4.05 -6.69 4.78
N GLY A 34 4.47 -7.93 5.02
CA GLY A 34 4.78 -8.87 3.95
C GLY A 34 3.59 -9.75 3.63
N VAL A 35 3.57 -10.27 2.41
CA VAL A 35 2.58 -11.25 1.96
C VAL A 35 3.31 -12.50 1.52
N ALA A 36 3.00 -13.64 2.16
CA ALA A 36 3.60 -14.93 1.84
C ALA A 36 2.57 -15.86 1.18
N ASP A 37 3.04 -16.71 0.29
CA ASP A 37 2.21 -17.75 -0.32
C ASP A 37 2.04 -18.97 0.62
N GLY A 38 1.33 -20.00 0.16
CA GLY A 38 1.09 -21.21 0.93
C GLY A 38 2.34 -22.03 1.26
N GLN A 39 3.46 -21.72 0.61
CA GLN A 39 4.76 -22.37 0.86
C GLN A 39 5.69 -21.51 1.71
N GLY A 40 5.19 -20.39 2.23
CA GLY A 40 5.97 -19.49 3.07
C GLY A 40 6.92 -18.56 2.32
N ARG A 41 6.82 -18.48 0.98
CA ARG A 41 7.65 -17.57 0.19
C ARG A 41 7.02 -16.19 0.15
N ILE A 42 7.85 -15.15 0.26
CA ILE A 42 7.40 -13.77 0.13
C ILE A 42 7.07 -13.49 -1.33
N VAL A 43 5.84 -13.06 -1.59
CA VAL A 43 5.35 -12.74 -2.93
C VAL A 43 4.97 -11.29 -3.09
N GLY A 44 4.89 -10.54 -2.01
CA GLY A 44 4.60 -9.11 -2.04
C GLY A 44 4.88 -8.44 -0.71
N GLY A 45 4.92 -7.12 -0.72
CA GLY A 45 5.14 -6.35 0.49
C GLY A 45 4.62 -4.92 0.34
N VAL A 46 4.25 -4.35 1.47
CA VAL A 46 3.72 -2.99 1.58
C VAL A 46 4.50 -2.27 2.65
N VAL A 47 4.96 -1.06 2.35
CA VAL A 47 5.70 -0.22 3.29
C VAL A 47 4.90 1.05 3.53
N PHE A 48 4.63 1.32 4.81
CA PHE A 48 3.99 2.55 5.27
C PHE A 48 5.07 3.47 5.80
N HIS A 49 5.18 4.66 5.23
CA HIS A 49 6.26 5.61 5.54
C HIS A 49 5.75 7.04 5.51
N GLY A 50 6.59 8.00 5.89
CA GLY A 50 6.20 9.41 5.87
C GLY A 50 5.02 9.72 6.79
N TRP A 51 4.90 9.03 7.92
CA TRP A 51 3.78 9.21 8.84
C TRP A 51 3.82 10.62 9.45
N ASN A 52 2.76 11.39 9.20
CA ASN A 52 2.57 12.71 9.79
C ASN A 52 1.46 12.60 10.85
N HIS A 53 1.88 12.65 12.12
CA HIS A 53 0.97 12.51 13.25
C HIS A 53 0.01 13.70 13.40
N HIS A 54 0.47 14.89 13.01
CA HIS A 54 -0.32 16.11 13.12
C HIS A 54 -1.47 16.11 12.10
N TYR A 55 -1.18 15.79 10.84
CA TYR A 55 -2.19 15.74 9.78
C TYR A 55 -2.84 14.38 9.63
N ARG A 56 -2.39 13.38 10.39
CA ARG A 56 -2.91 12.00 10.36
C ARG A 56 -2.88 11.41 8.95
N SER A 57 -1.73 11.54 8.32
CA SER A 57 -1.51 11.03 6.97
C SER A 57 -0.30 10.12 6.91
N ILE A 58 -0.28 9.21 5.91
CA ILE A 58 0.81 8.29 5.69
C ILE A 58 0.95 8.00 4.19
N GLU A 59 2.17 7.70 3.77
CA GLU A 59 2.43 7.26 2.41
C GLU A 59 2.58 5.74 2.37
N VAL A 60 2.23 5.15 1.25
CA VAL A 60 2.36 3.70 1.03
C VAL A 60 3.12 3.43 -0.25
N SER A 61 4.04 2.47 -0.18
CA SER A 61 4.74 1.91 -1.33
C SER A 61 4.61 0.40 -1.31
N CYS A 62 4.56 -0.22 -2.47
CA CYS A 62 4.41 -1.66 -2.56
C CYS A 62 5.20 -2.24 -3.73
N ALA A 63 5.49 -3.52 -3.61
CA ALA A 63 6.08 -4.30 -4.69
C ALA A 63 5.64 -5.76 -4.55
N ALA A 64 5.60 -6.48 -5.67
CA ALA A 64 5.20 -7.88 -5.66
C ALA A 64 5.88 -8.65 -6.78
N ASP A 65 6.16 -9.93 -6.51
CA ASP A 65 6.69 -10.87 -7.49
C ASP A 65 5.59 -11.69 -8.16
N SER A 66 4.37 -11.63 -7.61
CA SER A 66 3.21 -12.36 -8.16
C SER A 66 2.03 -11.40 -8.32
N ALA A 67 1.34 -11.48 -9.44
CA ALA A 67 0.12 -10.71 -9.68
C ALA A 67 -1.03 -11.12 -8.73
N LYS A 68 -0.90 -12.27 -8.08
CA LYS A 68 -1.91 -12.82 -7.16
C LYS A 68 -1.61 -12.56 -5.70
N TRP A 69 -0.73 -11.62 -5.39
CA TRP A 69 -0.33 -11.34 -4.01
C TRP A 69 -1.44 -10.73 -3.15
N LEU A 70 -2.44 -10.10 -3.78
CA LEU A 70 -3.55 -9.48 -3.09
C LEU A 70 -4.79 -10.39 -3.15
N SER A 71 -5.15 -10.93 -1.99
CA SER A 71 -6.43 -11.60 -1.77
C SER A 71 -7.32 -10.68 -0.93
N ARG A 72 -8.60 -11.02 -0.83
CA ARG A 72 -9.53 -10.26 0.00
C ARG A 72 -9.04 -10.14 1.46
N ASN A 73 -8.54 -11.23 2.03
CA ASN A 73 -8.02 -11.22 3.40
C ASN A 73 -6.76 -10.37 3.56
N THR A 74 -5.84 -10.43 2.60
CA THR A 74 -4.62 -9.62 2.66
C THR A 74 -4.92 -8.14 2.48
N ILE A 75 -5.83 -7.79 1.57
CA ILE A 75 -6.30 -6.41 1.38
C ILE A 75 -6.90 -5.87 2.67
N ARG A 76 -7.74 -6.66 3.34
CA ARG A 76 -8.35 -6.25 4.60
C ARG A 76 -7.29 -5.90 5.65
N GLY A 77 -6.30 -6.75 5.84
CA GLY A 77 -5.24 -6.51 6.82
C GLY A 77 -4.36 -5.33 6.46
N ILE A 78 -4.03 -5.18 5.18
CA ILE A 78 -3.19 -4.09 4.69
C ILE A 78 -3.88 -2.74 4.87
N LEU A 79 -5.14 -2.61 4.48
CA LEU A 79 -5.85 -1.33 4.54
C LEU A 79 -6.32 -0.98 5.96
N SER A 80 -6.70 -1.97 6.77
CA SER A 80 -7.13 -1.70 8.15
C SER A 80 -5.98 -1.21 9.03
N TYR A 81 -4.75 -1.61 8.76
CA TYR A 81 -3.60 -1.23 9.59
C TYR A 81 -3.44 0.30 9.68
N PRO A 82 -3.31 1.06 8.59
CA PRO A 82 -3.16 2.52 8.71
C PRO A 82 -4.43 3.20 9.21
N PHE A 83 -5.60 2.78 8.76
CA PHE A 83 -6.85 3.47 9.08
C PHE A 83 -7.37 3.18 10.48
N GLU A 84 -7.26 1.94 10.95
CA GLU A 84 -7.77 1.55 12.28
C GLU A 84 -6.71 1.58 13.36
N GLN A 85 -5.51 1.03 13.11
CA GLN A 85 -4.47 0.96 14.13
C GLN A 85 -3.69 2.25 14.29
N LEU A 86 -3.31 2.88 13.19
CA LEU A 86 -2.58 4.15 13.21
C LEU A 86 -3.50 5.37 13.27
N GLY A 87 -4.76 5.21 12.90
CA GLY A 87 -5.75 6.27 12.94
C GLY A 87 -5.55 7.36 11.90
N VAL A 88 -4.91 7.04 10.76
CA VAL A 88 -4.75 8.03 9.70
C VAL A 88 -6.08 8.29 9.00
N VAL A 89 -6.23 9.49 8.45
CA VAL A 89 -7.41 9.88 7.67
C VAL A 89 -7.12 9.88 6.18
N ARG A 90 -5.83 9.82 5.80
CA ARG A 90 -5.37 9.87 4.42
C ARG A 90 -4.16 8.95 4.22
N MET A 91 -4.23 8.13 3.21
CA MET A 91 -3.10 7.33 2.72
C MET A 91 -2.83 7.70 1.27
N SER A 92 -1.59 7.97 0.93
CA SER A 92 -1.21 8.39 -0.42
C SER A 92 -0.08 7.55 -1.00
N SER A 93 0.02 7.56 -2.31
CA SER A 93 1.09 6.88 -3.03
C SER A 93 1.46 7.69 -4.27
N VAL A 94 2.75 7.74 -4.59
CA VAL A 94 3.26 8.40 -5.78
C VAL A 94 4.06 7.38 -6.58
N THR A 95 3.80 7.30 -7.87
CA THR A 95 4.54 6.40 -8.75
C THR A 95 4.83 7.05 -10.09
N ARG A 96 5.64 6.41 -10.92
CA ARG A 96 5.95 6.92 -12.27
C ARG A 96 4.73 6.75 -13.18
N PRO A 97 4.51 7.66 -14.16
CA PRO A 97 3.36 7.57 -15.05
C PRO A 97 3.30 6.27 -15.87
N ASP A 98 4.44 5.66 -16.15
CA ASP A 98 4.57 4.43 -16.93
C ASP A 98 4.51 3.16 -16.07
N ASP A 99 4.36 3.29 -14.77
CA ASP A 99 4.17 2.14 -13.86
C ASP A 99 2.71 1.70 -13.86
N ASP A 100 2.28 1.08 -14.95
CA ASP A 100 0.90 0.67 -15.15
C ASP A 100 0.44 -0.33 -14.10
N ARG A 101 1.32 -1.19 -13.66
CA ARG A 101 1.03 -2.24 -12.68
C ARG A 101 0.65 -1.65 -11.33
N THR A 102 1.44 -0.73 -10.80
CA THR A 102 1.14 -0.05 -9.54
C THR A 102 -0.11 0.82 -9.67
N ARG A 103 -0.25 1.55 -10.75
CA ARG A 103 -1.43 2.39 -11.00
C ARG A 103 -2.71 1.56 -11.01
N HIS A 104 -2.67 0.42 -11.70
CA HIS A 104 -3.82 -0.50 -11.75
C HIS A 104 -4.19 -1.01 -10.35
N VAL A 105 -3.20 -1.39 -9.54
CA VAL A 105 -3.43 -1.85 -8.16
C VAL A 105 -4.07 -0.75 -7.31
N LEU A 106 -3.53 0.47 -7.38
CA LEU A 106 -4.07 1.59 -6.60
C LEU A 106 -5.53 1.88 -6.98
N GLU A 107 -5.82 1.92 -8.27
CA GLU A 107 -7.18 2.16 -8.76
C GLU A 107 -8.14 1.04 -8.32
N ALA A 108 -7.70 -0.22 -8.41
CA ALA A 108 -8.49 -1.38 -8.00
C ALA A 108 -8.80 -1.37 -6.49
N LEU A 109 -7.89 -0.83 -5.68
CA LEU A 109 -8.09 -0.69 -4.24
C LEU A 109 -8.96 0.51 -3.85
N GLY A 110 -9.35 1.33 -4.81
CA GLY A 110 -10.23 2.48 -4.58
C GLY A 110 -9.51 3.82 -4.42
N PHE A 111 -8.21 3.87 -4.66
CA PHE A 111 -7.47 5.13 -4.63
C PHE A 111 -7.92 6.04 -5.77
N THR A 112 -7.95 7.34 -5.49
CA THR A 112 -8.31 8.39 -6.42
C THR A 112 -7.05 9.08 -6.94
N TYR A 113 -6.96 9.26 -8.26
CA TYR A 113 -5.90 10.05 -8.87
C TYR A 113 -6.04 11.52 -8.48
N GLU A 114 -4.95 12.12 -8.00
CA GLU A 114 -4.95 13.50 -7.52
C GLU A 114 -4.18 14.46 -8.40
N GLY A 115 -3.29 13.97 -9.23
CA GLY A 115 -2.55 14.84 -10.13
C GLY A 115 -1.17 14.30 -10.48
N THR A 116 -0.49 15.06 -11.35
CA THR A 116 0.84 14.73 -11.82
C THR A 116 1.80 15.85 -11.44
N GLY A 117 2.85 15.50 -10.69
CA GLY A 117 3.95 16.40 -10.40
C GLY A 117 5.04 16.27 -11.46
N ARG A 118 5.50 17.40 -12.00
CA ARG A 118 6.53 17.40 -13.01
C ARG A 118 7.89 17.11 -12.37
N LYS A 119 8.63 16.13 -12.93
CA LYS A 119 9.99 15.75 -12.52
C LYS A 119 10.13 15.43 -11.03
N VAL A 120 9.10 14.81 -10.46
CA VAL A 120 9.11 14.36 -9.07
C VAL A 120 10.24 13.37 -8.81
N PHE A 121 10.56 12.53 -9.79
CA PHE A 121 11.63 11.53 -9.69
C PHE A 121 12.90 11.96 -10.43
N GLY A 122 13.07 13.25 -10.69
CA GLY A 122 14.24 13.81 -11.40
C GLY A 122 14.13 13.64 -12.91
N ASP A 123 14.17 12.42 -13.40
CA ASP A 123 14.07 12.09 -14.81
C ASP A 123 12.65 11.79 -15.28
N ALA A 124 11.72 11.69 -14.36
CA ALA A 124 10.33 11.35 -14.64
C ALA A 124 9.36 12.10 -13.74
N ASP A 125 8.14 12.28 -14.24
CA ASP A 125 7.05 12.85 -13.46
C ASP A 125 6.55 11.84 -12.41
N GLY A 126 5.79 12.33 -11.44
CA GLY A 126 5.13 11.49 -10.45
C GLY A 126 3.62 11.63 -10.52
N VAL A 127 2.90 10.51 -10.56
CA VAL A 127 1.45 10.50 -10.48
C VAL A 127 1.05 10.15 -9.05
N SER A 128 0.16 10.96 -8.47
CA SER A 128 -0.26 10.85 -7.07
C SER A 128 -1.67 10.31 -6.97
N TYR A 129 -1.84 9.41 -6.01
CA TYR A 129 -3.12 8.78 -5.67
C TYR A 129 -3.33 8.88 -4.17
N SER A 130 -4.59 8.91 -3.74
CA SER A 130 -4.92 8.85 -2.33
C SER A 130 -6.16 8.03 -2.07
N LEU A 131 -6.24 7.51 -0.84
CA LEU A 131 -7.43 6.86 -0.31
C LEU A 131 -7.71 7.48 1.06
N LEU A 132 -8.91 8.03 1.23
CA LEU A 132 -9.34 8.61 2.49
C LEU A 132 -10.04 7.54 3.33
N ARG A 133 -9.94 7.68 4.67
CA ARG A 133 -10.54 6.71 5.59
C ARG A 133 -12.04 6.51 5.34
N ASP A 134 -12.78 7.60 5.10
CA ASP A 134 -14.22 7.50 4.87
C ASP A 134 -14.53 6.80 3.53
N GLU A 135 -13.72 7.05 2.51
CA GLU A 135 -13.83 6.33 1.23
C GLU A 135 -13.58 4.83 1.40
N TRP A 136 -12.55 4.47 2.18
CA TRP A 136 -12.27 3.08 2.49
C TRP A 136 -13.42 2.41 3.25
N ARG A 137 -13.96 3.08 4.28
CA ARG A 137 -15.07 2.54 5.09
C ARG A 137 -16.31 2.24 4.26
N GLU A 138 -16.63 3.10 3.31
CA GLU A 138 -17.81 2.99 2.46
C GLU A 138 -17.56 2.18 1.19
N GLY A 139 -16.31 1.94 0.86
CA GLY A 139 -15.90 1.28 -0.37
C GLY A 139 -15.95 -0.24 -0.32
N ARG A 140 -15.59 -0.84 -1.43
CA ARG A 140 -15.62 -2.29 -1.67
C ARG A 140 -14.84 -3.10 -0.62
N PHE A 141 -13.73 -2.56 -0.13
CA PHE A 141 -12.86 -3.23 0.82
C PHE A 141 -13.01 -2.68 2.25
N GLY A 142 -14.08 -1.93 2.51
CA GLY A 142 -14.36 -1.42 3.83
C GLY A 142 -14.84 -2.50 4.78
N PRO A 143 -14.75 -2.24 6.11
CA PRO A 143 -15.07 -3.25 7.12
C PRO A 143 -16.51 -3.78 7.03
N ALA A 144 -17.49 -2.91 6.76
CA ALA A 144 -18.89 -3.32 6.66
C ALA A 144 -19.15 -4.26 5.48
N GLN A 145 -18.52 -4.02 4.33
CA GLN A 145 -18.66 -4.87 3.15
C GLN A 145 -18.02 -6.24 3.36
N MET A 146 -16.86 -6.28 4.00
CA MET A 146 -16.14 -7.53 4.26
C MET A 146 -16.83 -8.35 5.35
N GLU A 147 -17.33 -7.72 6.40
CA GLU A 147 -18.10 -8.38 7.46
C GLU A 147 -19.42 -8.93 6.93
N GLY A 148 -20.15 -8.16 6.10
CA GLY A 148 -21.37 -8.60 5.47
C GLY A 148 -21.20 -9.86 4.64
N LYS A 149 -20.07 -10.00 3.95
CA LYS A 149 -19.76 -11.22 3.18
C LYS A 149 -19.38 -12.40 4.08
N LEU A 150 -18.73 -12.15 5.20
CA LEU A 150 -18.39 -13.21 6.15
C LEU A 150 -19.63 -13.73 6.86
N SER A 151 -20.61 -12.86 7.16
CA SER A 151 -21.85 -13.26 7.83
C SER A 151 -22.83 -14.01 6.91
N HIS A 152 -22.68 -13.89 5.59
CA HIS A 152 -23.53 -14.59 4.61
C HIS A 152 -22.84 -15.81 3.99
N GLY A 153 -21.62 -16.04 4.33
CA GLY A 153 -20.83 -17.19 3.91
C GLY A 153 -20.87 -18.29 4.93
#